data_59aa7f159015967e78d32111b4e49051
#
_entry.id   59aa7f159015967e78d32111b4e49051
#
_cell.length_a   1.000
_cell.length_b   1.000
_cell.length_c   1.000
_cell.angle_alpha   90.00
_cell.angle_beta   90.00
_cell.angle_gamma   90.00
#
_symmetry.space_group_name_H-M   'P 1'
#
loop_
_entity.id
_entity.type
_entity.pdbx_description
1 polymer ?
#
loop_
_entity_poly.entity_id
_entity_poly.type
_entity_poly.pdbx_seq_one_letter_code
_entity_poly.pdbx_strand_id
1 'polypeptide(L)'
;MFSFNESDLGIDVLHTPQQHAEFIKEFGEYLAKLNLPTKMLLGDNSDATTFDFILPAMKDNSTHKYIGAISFHSWRGCDDATLAKWGEAAKQLNVPLIIGEGSTDAAAHRYAEIFNESTFALYEINLYTRICAICQPLSILQWQLTSDYSLLWGDGIYRSQGPLRPTQRFWNMKQLASTPEEALSIPVTSSKKNINAAAFGNIARGEYAIHLVNNGADCNATITGLPKDIQTATVFITNTKDSMTQSTATVKDGK
;
A
#
# COMPACT_ATOMS: atom_id res chain seq x y z
N MET A 1 14.04 -0.10 -10.94
CA MET A 1 13.40 1.04 -11.61
C MET A 1 14.08 2.33 -11.14
N PHE A 2 13.91 3.42 -11.86
CA PHE A 2 14.47 4.73 -11.54
C PHE A 2 13.36 5.80 -11.58
N SER A 3 13.38 6.74 -10.63
CA SER A 3 12.55 7.95 -10.58
C SER A 3 13.31 9.09 -9.91
N PHE A 4 12.78 10.30 -10.01
CA PHE A 4 13.05 11.36 -9.06
C PHE A 4 11.89 11.41 -8.06
N ASN A 5 12.22 11.24 -6.77
CA ASN A 5 11.24 11.28 -5.69
C ASN A 5 10.48 12.61 -5.69
N GLU A 6 9.14 12.54 -5.71
CA GLU A 6 8.25 13.71 -5.60
C GLU A 6 8.62 14.86 -6.55
N SER A 7 8.93 14.54 -7.80
CA SER A 7 9.28 15.58 -8.78
C SER A 7 8.08 16.47 -9.17
N ASP A 8 6.88 16.08 -8.85
CA ASP A 8 5.67 16.91 -8.92
C ASP A 8 5.63 18.00 -7.85
N LEU A 9 6.25 17.76 -6.70
CA LEU A 9 6.41 18.74 -5.59
C LEU A 9 7.75 19.47 -5.63
N GLY A 10 8.78 18.83 -6.19
CA GLY A 10 10.13 19.40 -6.33
C GLY A 10 11.00 19.24 -5.10
N ILE A 11 11.02 18.06 -4.48
CA ILE A 11 11.92 17.79 -3.36
C ILE A 11 13.37 17.99 -3.77
N ASP A 12 13.84 17.30 -4.81
CA ASP A 12 15.19 17.46 -5.36
C ASP A 12 15.16 18.07 -6.77
N VAL A 13 14.21 17.64 -7.60
CA VAL A 13 14.03 18.08 -8.98
C VAL A 13 12.55 18.37 -9.22
N LEU A 14 12.23 19.58 -9.65
CA LEU A 14 10.87 19.93 -10.03
C LEU A 14 10.64 19.69 -11.52
N HIS A 15 9.64 18.92 -11.86
CA HIS A 15 9.16 18.72 -13.22
C HIS A 15 7.74 19.26 -13.39
N THR A 16 7.46 19.81 -14.55
CA THR A 16 6.09 19.86 -15.05
C THR A 16 5.68 18.47 -15.54
N PRO A 17 4.36 18.15 -15.67
CA PRO A 17 3.89 16.90 -16.23
C PRO A 17 4.53 16.55 -17.58
N GLN A 18 4.73 17.55 -18.44
CA GLN A 18 5.35 17.38 -19.75
C GLN A 18 6.85 17.06 -19.65
N GLN A 19 7.59 17.77 -18.78
CA GLN A 19 9.01 17.48 -18.54
C GLN A 19 9.22 16.09 -17.95
N HIS A 20 8.32 15.62 -17.09
CA HIS A 20 8.36 14.26 -16.57
C HIS A 20 8.20 13.22 -17.70
N ALA A 21 7.27 13.43 -18.62
CA ALA A 21 7.09 12.56 -19.78
C ALA A 21 8.33 12.56 -20.69
N GLU A 22 8.89 13.70 -20.98
CA GLU A 22 10.13 13.86 -21.77
C GLU A 22 11.31 13.16 -21.08
N PHE A 23 11.46 13.34 -19.77
CA PHE A 23 12.49 12.65 -18.99
C PHE A 23 12.37 11.13 -19.07
N ILE A 24 11.17 10.57 -18.91
CA ILE A 24 10.93 9.12 -19.05
C ILE A 24 11.38 8.63 -20.43
N LYS A 25 11.04 9.37 -21.46
CA LYS A 25 11.39 9.02 -22.83
C LYS A 25 12.89 9.09 -23.08
N GLU A 26 13.51 10.24 -22.82
CA GLU A 26 14.91 10.51 -23.14
C GLU A 26 15.86 9.67 -22.30
N PHE A 27 15.64 9.62 -20.98
CA PHE A 27 16.48 8.85 -20.08
C PHE A 27 16.25 7.34 -20.24
N GLY A 28 15.01 6.92 -20.44
CA GLY A 28 14.70 5.53 -20.75
C GLY A 28 15.36 5.07 -22.05
N GLU A 29 15.37 5.90 -23.10
CA GLU A 29 16.09 5.64 -24.35
C GLU A 29 17.62 5.57 -24.13
N TYR A 30 18.16 6.46 -23.32
CA TYR A 30 19.58 6.47 -22.98
C TYR A 30 19.99 5.17 -22.26
N LEU A 31 19.23 4.73 -21.26
CA LEU A 31 19.48 3.48 -20.56
C LEU A 31 19.41 2.27 -21.51
N ALA A 32 18.43 2.28 -22.41
CA ALA A 32 18.30 1.22 -23.41
C ALA A 32 19.49 1.16 -24.39
N LYS A 33 20.02 2.31 -24.82
CA LYS A 33 21.24 2.40 -25.65
C LYS A 33 22.49 1.84 -24.94
N LEU A 34 22.52 1.92 -23.63
CA LEU A 34 23.57 1.34 -22.79
C LEU A 34 23.33 -0.16 -22.49
N ASN A 35 22.30 -0.78 -23.07
CA ASN A 35 21.86 -2.16 -22.76
C ASN A 35 21.55 -2.39 -21.28
N LEU A 36 21.09 -1.37 -20.56
CA LEU A 36 20.67 -1.49 -19.17
C LEU A 36 19.17 -1.87 -19.12
N PRO A 37 18.79 -2.90 -18.36
CA PRO A 37 17.39 -3.35 -18.26
C PRO A 37 16.55 -2.45 -17.33
N THR A 38 17.13 -1.41 -16.75
CA THR A 38 16.46 -0.51 -15.82
C THR A 38 15.31 0.23 -16.51
N LYS A 39 14.11 0.11 -15.94
CA LYS A 39 12.92 0.83 -16.37
C LYS A 39 12.69 2.07 -15.52
N MET A 40 11.89 2.99 -16.04
CA MET A 40 11.47 4.19 -15.34
C MET A 40 10.25 3.89 -14.47
N LEU A 41 10.15 4.57 -13.35
CA LEU A 41 8.95 4.63 -12.52
C LEU A 41 8.15 5.85 -12.95
N LEU A 42 6.94 5.65 -13.45
CA LEU A 42 6.05 6.74 -13.84
C LEU A 42 5.38 7.33 -12.60
N GLY A 43 5.53 8.61 -12.39
CA GLY A 43 5.04 9.34 -11.23
C GLY A 43 6.07 9.35 -10.11
N ASP A 44 5.89 8.50 -9.10
CA ASP A 44 6.51 8.63 -7.78
C ASP A 44 6.08 9.95 -7.13
N ASN A 45 4.79 10.22 -7.27
CA ASN A 45 4.16 11.48 -6.95
C ASN A 45 4.01 11.67 -5.44
N SER A 46 4.10 12.92 -4.99
CA SER A 46 4.01 13.33 -3.58
C SER A 46 2.71 12.94 -2.87
N ASP A 47 1.62 12.77 -3.60
CA ASP A 47 0.38 12.22 -3.08
C ASP A 47 -0.58 11.76 -4.20
N ALA A 48 -1.71 11.16 -3.80
CA ALA A 48 -2.67 10.63 -4.77
C ALA A 48 -3.42 11.71 -5.56
N THR A 49 -3.47 12.96 -5.08
CA THR A 49 -4.23 14.04 -5.75
C THR A 49 -3.59 14.50 -7.04
N THR A 50 -2.29 14.27 -7.21
CA THR A 50 -1.51 14.77 -8.35
C THR A 50 -1.55 13.84 -9.56
N PHE A 51 -2.60 13.04 -9.69
CA PHE A 51 -2.79 12.06 -10.78
C PHE A 51 -2.54 12.63 -12.19
N ASP A 52 -2.94 13.89 -12.44
CA ASP A 52 -2.80 14.51 -13.75
C ASP A 52 -1.33 14.68 -14.18
N PHE A 53 -0.39 14.61 -13.24
CA PHE A 53 1.04 14.68 -13.51
C PHE A 53 1.53 13.56 -14.43
N ILE A 54 0.94 12.37 -14.37
CA ILE A 54 1.35 11.23 -15.19
C ILE A 54 0.69 11.19 -16.58
N LEU A 55 -0.36 11.98 -16.80
CA LEU A 55 -1.17 11.90 -18.03
C LEU A 55 -0.40 12.14 -19.33
N PRO A 56 0.55 13.10 -19.44
CA PRO A 56 1.31 13.28 -20.68
C PRO A 56 2.10 12.04 -21.08
N ALA A 57 2.77 11.38 -20.13
CA ALA A 57 3.50 10.15 -20.39
C ALA A 57 2.56 8.99 -20.77
N MET A 58 1.40 8.89 -20.13
CA MET A 58 0.39 7.88 -20.49
C MET A 58 -0.17 8.05 -21.91
N LYS A 59 -0.24 9.29 -22.40
CA LYS A 59 -0.75 9.60 -23.75
C LYS A 59 0.32 9.43 -24.84
N ASP A 60 1.59 9.46 -24.50
CA ASP A 60 2.69 9.28 -25.44
C ASP A 60 3.11 7.79 -25.50
N ASN A 61 2.63 7.06 -26.50
CA ASN A 61 2.98 5.64 -26.69
C ASN A 61 4.49 5.39 -26.78
N SER A 62 5.31 6.40 -27.10
CA SER A 62 6.76 6.24 -27.18
C SER A 62 7.43 6.08 -25.81
N THR A 63 6.77 6.49 -24.72
CA THR A 63 7.27 6.33 -23.35
C THR A 63 7.00 4.94 -22.79
N HIS A 64 5.91 4.26 -23.22
CA HIS A 64 5.38 3.06 -22.57
C HIS A 64 6.41 1.94 -22.45
N LYS A 65 7.24 1.73 -23.45
CA LYS A 65 8.30 0.70 -23.45
C LYS A 65 9.38 0.93 -22.38
N TYR A 66 9.48 2.14 -21.83
CA TYR A 66 10.43 2.50 -20.78
C TYR A 66 9.85 2.48 -19.38
N ILE A 67 8.52 2.51 -19.25
CA ILE A 67 7.82 2.47 -17.97
C ILE A 67 7.84 1.04 -17.42
N GLY A 68 8.27 0.89 -16.16
CA GLY A 68 8.31 -0.38 -15.45
C GLY A 68 7.22 -0.53 -14.39
N ALA A 69 6.76 0.57 -13.85
CA ALA A 69 5.64 0.65 -12.89
C ALA A 69 5.09 2.09 -12.84
N ILE A 70 3.91 2.24 -12.25
CA ILE A 70 3.37 3.54 -11.82
C ILE A 70 3.52 3.65 -10.30
N SER A 71 3.76 4.86 -9.77
CA SER A 71 3.86 5.09 -8.33
C SER A 71 3.21 6.40 -7.90
N PHE A 72 2.63 6.38 -6.72
CA PHE A 72 2.27 7.56 -5.94
C PHE A 72 2.49 7.30 -4.45
N HIS A 73 2.54 8.36 -3.64
CA HIS A 73 2.62 8.28 -2.19
C HIS A 73 1.23 8.42 -1.57
N SER A 74 0.97 7.73 -0.48
CA SER A 74 -0.37 7.68 0.12
C SER A 74 -0.66 8.79 1.14
N TRP A 75 0.15 9.84 1.19
CA TRP A 75 0.06 10.89 2.19
C TRP A 75 -1.30 11.58 2.23
N ARG A 76 -1.89 11.86 1.08
CA ARG A 76 -3.17 12.59 0.94
C ARG A 76 -3.96 12.12 -0.26
N GLY A 77 -5.25 12.49 -0.29
CA GLY A 77 -6.09 12.33 -1.48
C GLY A 77 -6.48 10.89 -1.83
N CYS A 78 -6.38 9.97 -0.87
CA CYS A 78 -6.70 8.56 -1.08
C CYS A 78 -8.21 8.28 -0.90
N ASP A 79 -9.08 9.07 -1.51
CA ASP A 79 -10.49 8.69 -1.65
C ASP A 79 -10.67 7.59 -2.71
N ASP A 80 -11.80 6.87 -2.65
CA ASP A 80 -12.02 5.70 -3.50
C ASP A 80 -11.96 6.01 -5.00
N ALA A 81 -12.47 7.18 -5.41
CA ALA A 81 -12.48 7.58 -6.81
C ALA A 81 -11.06 7.89 -7.32
N THR A 82 -10.25 8.56 -6.51
CA THR A 82 -8.85 8.85 -6.81
C THR A 82 -8.03 7.55 -6.85
N LEU A 83 -8.18 6.67 -5.87
CA LEU A 83 -7.53 5.37 -5.85
C LEU A 83 -7.86 4.53 -7.08
N ALA A 84 -9.14 4.53 -7.49
CA ALA A 84 -9.57 3.81 -8.69
C ALA A 84 -8.88 4.32 -9.97
N LYS A 85 -8.65 5.63 -10.11
CA LYS A 85 -7.91 6.19 -11.26
C LYS A 85 -6.49 5.64 -11.35
N TRP A 86 -5.77 5.58 -10.24
CA TRP A 86 -4.40 5.04 -10.19
C TRP A 86 -4.37 3.56 -10.55
N GLY A 87 -5.30 2.76 -10.01
CA GLY A 87 -5.41 1.35 -10.36
C GLY A 87 -5.75 1.12 -11.83
N GLU A 88 -6.63 1.94 -12.41
CA GLU A 88 -7.00 1.85 -13.82
C GLU A 88 -5.85 2.27 -14.75
N ALA A 89 -5.08 3.30 -14.38
CA ALA A 89 -3.89 3.71 -15.13
C ALA A 89 -2.85 2.58 -15.22
N ALA A 90 -2.61 1.86 -14.13
CA ALA A 90 -1.71 0.71 -14.11
C ALA A 90 -2.19 -0.41 -15.04
N LYS A 91 -3.49 -0.72 -15.02
CA LYS A 91 -4.11 -1.68 -15.94
C LYS A 91 -4.00 -1.24 -17.40
N GLN A 92 -4.27 0.04 -17.68
CA GLN A 92 -4.20 0.59 -19.04
C GLN A 92 -2.80 0.47 -19.64
N LEU A 93 -1.76 0.71 -18.86
CA LEU A 93 -0.37 0.57 -19.29
C LEU A 93 0.16 -0.86 -19.17
N ASN A 94 -0.61 -1.76 -18.57
CA ASN A 94 -0.22 -3.14 -18.26
C ASN A 94 1.10 -3.21 -17.48
N VAL A 95 1.24 -2.38 -16.45
CA VAL A 95 2.38 -2.34 -15.54
C VAL A 95 1.90 -2.39 -14.09
N PRO A 96 2.73 -2.83 -13.12
CA PRO A 96 2.35 -2.81 -11.72
C PRO A 96 2.19 -1.38 -11.18
N LEU A 97 1.35 -1.24 -10.16
CA LEU A 97 1.25 -0.06 -9.32
C LEU A 97 2.05 -0.28 -8.04
N ILE A 98 2.77 0.73 -7.60
CA ILE A 98 3.53 0.73 -6.33
C ILE A 98 3.09 1.95 -5.52
N ILE A 99 2.84 1.77 -4.23
CA ILE A 99 2.75 2.87 -3.29
C ILE A 99 4.16 3.14 -2.81
N GLY A 100 4.81 4.17 -3.39
CA GLY A 100 6.23 4.46 -3.21
C GLY A 100 6.57 4.88 -1.79
N GLU A 101 5.66 5.59 -1.12
CA GLU A 101 5.70 5.86 0.32
C GLU A 101 4.31 5.64 0.90
N GLY A 102 4.23 4.65 1.79
CA GLY A 102 3.00 4.31 2.50
C GLY A 102 3.01 4.96 3.87
N SER A 103 2.07 5.79 4.15
CA SER A 103 1.58 6.33 5.41
C SER A 103 0.47 7.34 5.12
N THR A 104 0.17 8.20 6.09
CA THR A 104 -0.75 9.32 5.91
C THR A 104 -0.22 10.55 6.63
N ASP A 105 -0.38 11.72 6.01
CA ASP A 105 0.09 12.98 6.58
C ASP A 105 -0.71 13.31 7.86
N ALA A 106 0.00 13.40 8.96
CA ALA A 106 -0.59 13.57 10.30
C ALA A 106 0.04 14.72 11.09
N ALA A 107 0.71 15.63 10.41
CA ALA A 107 1.47 16.70 11.04
C ALA A 107 2.44 16.19 12.14
N ALA A 108 3.01 15.03 11.94
CA ALA A 108 3.86 14.30 12.88
C ALA A 108 5.09 15.08 13.35
N HIS A 109 5.58 16.00 12.52
CA HIS A 109 6.63 16.94 12.90
C HIS A 109 6.25 17.86 14.08
N ARG A 110 4.94 18.03 14.36
CA ARG A 110 4.42 18.82 15.49
C ARG A 110 3.97 17.95 16.64
N TYR A 111 3.48 16.75 16.37
CA TYR A 111 2.91 15.84 17.36
C TYR A 111 3.33 14.40 17.03
N ALA A 112 4.57 14.05 17.37
CA ALA A 112 5.13 12.74 17.07
C ALA A 112 4.42 11.58 17.82
N GLU A 113 3.85 11.85 18.98
CA GLU A 113 3.12 10.88 19.82
C GLU A 113 1.94 10.24 19.08
N ILE A 114 1.41 10.89 18.05
CA ILE A 114 0.32 10.36 17.22
C ILE A 114 0.65 8.96 16.66
N PHE A 115 1.90 8.68 16.37
CA PHE A 115 2.33 7.37 15.83
C PHE A 115 2.28 6.23 16.86
N ASN A 116 2.12 6.57 18.14
CA ASN A 116 1.90 5.59 19.19
C ASN A 116 0.40 5.40 19.53
N GLU A 117 -0.48 6.18 18.92
CA GLU A 117 -1.92 6.11 19.15
C GLU A 117 -2.58 4.98 18.34
N SER A 118 -3.46 4.24 19.01
CA SER A 118 -4.24 3.18 18.36
C SER A 118 -5.21 3.69 17.30
N THR A 119 -5.70 4.92 17.46
CA THR A 119 -6.57 5.59 16.49
C THR A 119 -5.85 5.86 15.18
N PHE A 120 -4.60 6.32 15.24
CA PHE A 120 -3.79 6.52 14.05
C PHE A 120 -3.43 5.17 13.41
N ALA A 121 -3.05 4.18 14.21
CA ALA A 121 -2.76 2.83 13.72
C ALA A 121 -3.97 2.21 12.99
N LEU A 122 -5.18 2.42 13.53
CA LEU A 122 -6.42 1.97 12.88
C LEU A 122 -6.69 2.74 11.59
N TYR A 123 -6.48 4.05 11.56
CA TYR A 123 -6.66 4.87 10.37
C TYR A 123 -5.71 4.44 9.24
N GLU A 124 -4.43 4.25 9.55
CA GLU A 124 -3.39 3.84 8.57
C GLU A 124 -3.70 2.46 7.98
N ILE A 125 -4.05 1.46 8.79
CA ILE A 125 -4.35 0.12 8.27
C ILE A 125 -5.66 0.08 7.47
N ASN A 126 -6.63 0.95 7.79
CA ASN A 126 -7.82 1.15 6.95
C ASN A 126 -7.45 1.69 5.57
N LEU A 127 -6.56 2.68 5.51
CA LEU A 127 -6.07 3.23 4.25
C LEU A 127 -5.42 2.13 3.41
N TYR A 128 -4.52 1.34 4.00
CA TYR A 128 -3.84 0.26 3.27
C TYR A 128 -4.79 -0.84 2.79
N THR A 129 -5.74 -1.22 3.62
CA THR A 129 -6.75 -2.21 3.24
C THR A 129 -7.59 -1.72 2.05
N ARG A 130 -7.98 -0.43 2.03
CA ARG A 130 -8.69 0.18 0.89
C ARG A 130 -7.82 0.28 -0.35
N ILE A 131 -6.55 0.68 -0.21
CA ILE A 131 -5.58 0.70 -1.31
C ILE A 131 -5.46 -0.70 -1.92
N CYS A 132 -5.27 -1.74 -1.10
CA CYS A 132 -5.19 -3.12 -1.58
C CYS A 132 -6.46 -3.56 -2.32
N ALA A 133 -7.64 -3.21 -1.81
CA ALA A 133 -8.91 -3.60 -2.41
C ALA A 133 -9.21 -2.87 -3.74
N ILE A 134 -8.85 -1.59 -3.84
CA ILE A 134 -9.23 -0.72 -4.97
C ILE A 134 -8.14 -0.64 -6.03
N CYS A 135 -6.90 -0.31 -5.62
CA CYS A 135 -5.79 -0.13 -6.56
C CYS A 135 -5.11 -1.44 -6.93
N GLN A 136 -5.16 -2.44 -6.06
CA GLN A 136 -4.47 -3.72 -6.23
C GLN A 136 -2.96 -3.55 -6.49
N PRO A 137 -2.22 -2.82 -5.63
CA PRO A 137 -0.82 -2.54 -5.87
C PRO A 137 0.03 -3.80 -5.73
N LEU A 138 1.18 -3.81 -6.42
CA LEU A 138 2.21 -4.82 -6.24
C LEU A 138 2.81 -4.76 -4.83
N SER A 139 3.00 -3.55 -4.31
CA SER A 139 3.48 -3.35 -2.94
C SER A 139 3.09 -1.98 -2.38
N ILE A 140 3.13 -1.89 -1.04
CA ILE A 140 3.08 -0.65 -0.28
C ILE A 140 4.40 -0.57 0.48
N LEU A 141 5.23 0.42 0.17
CA LEU A 141 6.50 0.65 0.86
C LEU A 141 6.26 1.58 2.05
N GLN A 142 6.28 1.03 3.25
CA GLN A 142 6.01 1.80 4.47
C GLN A 142 7.07 2.89 4.69
N TRP A 143 6.65 4.11 4.84
CA TRP A 143 7.44 5.22 5.32
C TRP A 143 7.14 5.48 6.81
N GLN A 144 8.02 5.06 7.79
CA GLN A 144 9.16 4.18 7.57
C GLN A 144 9.38 3.28 8.80
N LEU A 145 10.39 2.42 8.79
CA LEU A 145 10.64 1.51 9.90
C LEU A 145 11.16 2.24 11.15
N THR A 146 12.09 3.18 10.95
CA THR A 146 12.72 4.01 11.99
C THR A 146 12.72 5.48 11.58
N SER A 147 13.13 6.40 12.47
CA SER A 147 13.13 7.84 12.22
C SER A 147 11.71 8.43 12.17
N ASP A 148 11.47 9.45 11.33
CA ASP A 148 10.15 10.06 11.18
C ASP A 148 9.12 9.03 10.68
N TYR A 149 7.89 9.11 11.16
CA TYR A 149 6.83 8.15 10.83
C TYR A 149 7.15 6.70 11.20
N SER A 150 8.08 6.48 12.12
CA SER A 150 8.55 5.16 12.53
C SER A 150 7.41 4.23 12.97
N LEU A 151 7.52 2.96 12.59
CA LEU A 151 6.72 1.86 13.14
C LEU A 151 7.19 1.44 14.53
N LEU A 152 8.41 1.86 14.92
CA LEU A 152 9.03 1.54 16.20
C LEU A 152 9.06 2.79 17.10
N TRP A 153 9.13 2.57 18.40
CA TRP A 153 9.16 3.60 19.43
C TRP A 153 10.25 3.30 20.44
N GLY A 154 10.92 4.34 20.97
CA GLY A 154 12.03 4.21 21.92
C GLY A 154 13.40 4.41 21.29
N ASP A 155 14.46 4.28 22.07
CA ASP A 155 15.87 4.41 21.65
C ASP A 155 16.17 5.71 20.87
N GLY A 156 15.63 6.82 21.35
CA GLY A 156 15.77 8.15 20.74
C GLY A 156 14.77 8.45 19.61
N ILE A 157 14.06 7.48 19.06
CA ILE A 157 12.99 7.71 18.08
C ILE A 157 11.92 8.59 18.73
N TYR A 158 11.55 9.68 18.05
CA TYR A 158 10.63 10.70 18.57
C TYR A 158 11.06 11.28 19.92
N ARG A 159 12.37 11.34 20.21
CA ARG A 159 12.94 11.74 21.51
C ARG A 159 12.46 10.89 22.68
N SER A 160 11.88 9.72 22.41
CA SER A 160 11.44 8.77 23.42
C SER A 160 12.64 8.08 24.05
N GLN A 161 12.66 8.00 25.38
CA GLN A 161 13.64 7.25 26.13
C GLN A 161 13.18 5.80 26.34
N GLY A 162 14.13 4.91 26.55
CA GLY A 162 13.88 3.51 26.85
C GLY A 162 14.13 2.57 25.66
N PRO A 163 13.88 1.28 25.83
CA PRO A 163 14.18 0.29 24.82
C PRO A 163 13.29 0.44 23.60
N LEU A 164 13.85 0.10 22.44
CA LEU A 164 13.12 0.04 21.19
C LEU A 164 11.98 -0.99 21.28
N ARG A 165 10.77 -0.61 20.89
CA ARG A 165 9.58 -1.47 20.94
C ARG A 165 8.70 -1.26 19.71
N PRO A 166 8.00 -2.30 19.23
CA PRO A 166 7.01 -2.17 18.17
C PRO A 166 5.77 -1.41 18.68
N THR A 167 5.22 -0.56 17.81
CA THR A 167 3.90 0.08 18.02
C THR A 167 2.79 -0.82 17.49
N GLN A 168 1.52 -0.42 17.69
CA GLN A 168 0.40 -1.12 17.04
C GLN A 168 0.49 -1.05 15.50
N ARG A 169 1.02 0.05 14.93
CA ARG A 169 1.28 0.20 13.50
C ARG A 169 2.21 -0.90 12.97
N PHE A 170 3.28 -1.22 13.71
CA PHE A 170 4.18 -2.33 13.37
C PHE A 170 3.43 -3.66 13.25
N TRP A 171 2.58 -3.96 14.23
CA TRP A 171 1.84 -5.22 14.24
C TRP A 171 0.80 -5.28 13.12
N ASN A 172 0.12 -4.17 12.82
CA ASN A 172 -0.79 -4.05 11.69
C ASN A 172 -0.05 -4.31 10.36
N MET A 173 1.11 -3.69 10.17
CA MET A 173 1.93 -3.90 8.96
C MET A 173 2.45 -5.33 8.86
N LYS A 174 2.96 -5.88 9.95
CA LYS A 174 3.40 -7.28 9.99
C LYS A 174 2.26 -8.24 9.63
N GLN A 175 1.05 -7.98 10.12
CA GLN A 175 -0.12 -8.79 9.80
C GLN A 175 -0.52 -8.64 8.33
N LEU A 176 -0.52 -7.45 7.77
CA LEU A 176 -0.79 -7.23 6.34
C LEU A 176 0.30 -7.89 5.46
N ALA A 177 1.57 -7.77 5.85
CA ALA A 177 2.71 -8.37 5.14
C ALA A 177 2.74 -9.91 5.24
N SER A 178 1.93 -10.55 6.09
CA SER A 178 1.78 -12.01 6.11
C SER A 178 0.86 -12.56 5.01
N THR A 179 0.47 -11.73 4.05
CA THR A 179 -0.18 -12.15 2.79
C THR A 179 0.69 -13.18 2.06
N PRO A 180 0.13 -14.26 1.50
CA PRO A 180 0.89 -15.28 0.79
C PRO A 180 1.75 -14.70 -0.33
N GLU A 181 2.91 -15.28 -0.52
CA GLU A 181 3.86 -14.88 -1.56
C GLU A 181 3.25 -15.05 -2.96
N GLU A 182 3.48 -14.10 -3.86
CA GLU A 182 2.91 -14.09 -5.22
C GLU A 182 1.37 -14.11 -5.25
N ALA A 183 0.71 -13.76 -4.15
CA ALA A 183 -0.74 -13.69 -4.13
C ALA A 183 -1.26 -12.50 -4.95
N LEU A 184 -2.34 -12.73 -5.68
CA LEU A 184 -3.07 -11.71 -6.39
C LEU A 184 -4.30 -11.27 -5.59
N SER A 185 -4.73 -10.03 -5.78
CA SER A 185 -5.97 -9.52 -5.18
C SER A 185 -7.18 -10.31 -5.66
N ILE A 186 -8.03 -10.69 -4.72
CA ILE A 186 -9.30 -11.37 -4.95
C ILE A 186 -10.44 -10.43 -4.57
N PRO A 187 -11.48 -10.28 -5.40
CA PRO A 187 -12.64 -9.48 -5.03
C PRO A 187 -13.27 -9.97 -3.72
N VAL A 188 -13.47 -9.03 -2.80
CA VAL A 188 -14.15 -9.28 -1.53
C VAL A 188 -15.11 -8.15 -1.23
N THR A 189 -16.24 -8.46 -0.61
CA THR A 189 -17.23 -7.47 -0.19
C THR A 189 -17.62 -7.68 1.26
N SER A 190 -17.91 -6.59 1.96
CA SER A 190 -18.47 -6.62 3.32
C SER A 190 -19.93 -6.16 3.27
N SER A 191 -20.79 -6.87 3.99
CA SER A 191 -22.18 -6.43 4.20
C SER A 191 -22.29 -5.28 5.21
N LYS A 192 -21.22 -4.97 5.94
CA LYS A 192 -21.17 -3.91 6.94
C LYS A 192 -20.27 -2.77 6.48
N LYS A 193 -20.79 -1.55 6.48
CA LYS A 193 -20.05 -0.34 6.05
C LYS A 193 -18.85 0.02 6.93
N ASN A 194 -18.85 -0.41 8.18
CA ASN A 194 -17.76 -0.17 9.13
C ASN A 194 -16.67 -1.25 9.09
N ILE A 195 -16.72 -2.20 8.16
CA ILE A 195 -15.69 -3.22 7.97
C ILE A 195 -15.09 -3.06 6.58
N ASN A 196 -13.82 -2.68 6.54
CA ASN A 196 -13.02 -2.71 5.33
C ASN A 196 -12.39 -4.10 5.15
N ALA A 197 -12.33 -4.56 3.92
CA ALA A 197 -11.81 -5.88 3.59
C ALA A 197 -10.91 -5.85 2.36
N ALA A 198 -9.83 -6.63 2.39
CA ALA A 198 -9.02 -6.98 1.23
C ALA A 198 -8.73 -8.48 1.26
N ALA A 199 -8.72 -9.14 0.11
CA ALA A 199 -8.44 -10.56 0.01
C ALA A 199 -7.39 -10.82 -1.06
N PHE A 200 -6.55 -11.82 -0.82
CA PHE A 200 -5.45 -12.22 -1.67
C PHE A 200 -5.39 -13.73 -1.80
N GLY A 201 -4.93 -14.22 -2.93
CA GLY A 201 -4.74 -15.65 -3.14
C GLY A 201 -3.64 -15.98 -4.12
N ASN A 202 -2.83 -16.95 -3.76
CA ASN A 202 -2.02 -17.72 -4.67
C ASN A 202 -2.79 -19.00 -5.01
N ILE A 203 -3.56 -18.95 -6.08
CA ILE A 203 -4.47 -20.07 -6.46
C ILE A 203 -3.68 -21.32 -6.79
N ALA A 204 -2.49 -21.19 -7.37
CA ALA A 204 -1.65 -22.33 -7.73
C ALA A 204 -1.12 -23.10 -6.51
N ARG A 205 -0.90 -22.38 -5.38
CA ARG A 205 -0.47 -22.98 -4.11
C ARG A 205 -1.64 -23.31 -3.17
N GLY A 206 -2.86 -22.85 -3.49
CA GLY A 206 -4.01 -23.00 -2.59
C GLY A 206 -3.90 -22.15 -1.31
N GLU A 207 -3.16 -21.03 -1.36
CA GLU A 207 -2.91 -20.15 -0.21
C GLU A 207 -3.73 -18.88 -0.32
N TYR A 208 -4.43 -18.53 0.74
CA TYR A 208 -5.34 -17.38 0.76
C TYR A 208 -5.16 -16.56 2.03
N ALA A 209 -5.35 -15.24 1.93
CA ALA A 209 -5.42 -14.35 3.08
C ALA A 209 -6.60 -13.39 2.91
N ILE A 210 -7.28 -13.10 4.03
CA ILE A 210 -8.33 -12.08 4.10
C ILE A 210 -7.99 -11.16 5.25
N HIS A 211 -7.85 -9.88 4.93
CA HIS A 211 -7.62 -8.82 5.89
C HIS A 211 -8.93 -8.08 6.15
N LEU A 212 -9.34 -8.02 7.40
CA LEU A 212 -10.56 -7.33 7.84
C LEU A 212 -10.19 -6.25 8.86
N VAL A 213 -10.66 -5.04 8.64
CA VAL A 213 -10.51 -3.93 9.59
C VAL A 213 -11.89 -3.50 10.06
N ASN A 214 -12.16 -3.72 11.35
CA ASN A 214 -13.42 -3.35 11.99
C ASN A 214 -13.30 -1.97 12.66
N ASN A 215 -14.05 -1.01 12.17
CA ASN A 215 -14.13 0.37 12.68
C ASN A 215 -15.29 0.59 13.66
N GLY A 216 -15.90 -0.46 14.14
CA GLY A 216 -17.06 -0.41 15.04
C GLY A 216 -16.87 -1.26 16.28
N ALA A 217 -17.98 -1.51 16.97
CA ALA A 217 -18.00 -2.44 18.10
C ALA A 217 -17.67 -3.86 17.67
N ASP A 218 -17.23 -4.67 18.62
CA ASP A 218 -17.00 -6.11 18.42
C ASP A 218 -18.22 -6.78 17.80
N CYS A 219 -17.98 -7.62 16.82
CA CYS A 219 -19.05 -8.33 16.14
C CYS A 219 -18.58 -9.69 15.61
N ASN A 220 -19.52 -10.61 15.46
CA ASN A 220 -19.27 -11.86 14.74
C ASN A 220 -19.20 -11.56 13.23
N ALA A 221 -18.21 -12.15 12.57
CA ALA A 221 -18.06 -12.15 11.13
C ALA A 221 -18.25 -13.57 10.59
N THR A 222 -19.00 -13.68 9.50
CA THR A 222 -19.08 -14.92 8.71
C THR A 222 -18.42 -14.66 7.38
N ILE A 223 -17.36 -15.39 7.09
CA ILE A 223 -16.67 -15.35 5.79
C ILE A 223 -17.25 -16.46 4.93
N THR A 224 -17.62 -16.16 3.71
CA THR A 224 -18.19 -17.12 2.75
C THR A 224 -17.44 -17.08 1.43
N GLY A 225 -17.54 -18.14 0.64
CA GLY A 225 -16.89 -18.25 -0.66
C GLY A 225 -15.46 -18.77 -0.59
N LEU A 226 -15.04 -19.31 0.56
CA LEU A 226 -13.76 -20.00 0.67
C LEU A 226 -13.78 -21.31 -0.15
N PRO A 227 -12.62 -21.77 -0.68
CA PRO A 227 -12.52 -23.07 -1.31
C PRO A 227 -13.02 -24.19 -0.38
N LYS A 228 -13.74 -25.16 -0.94
CA LYS A 228 -14.41 -26.21 -0.14
C LYS A 228 -13.47 -27.21 0.51
N ASP A 229 -12.25 -27.31 0.04
CA ASP A 229 -11.18 -28.17 0.56
C ASP A 229 -10.48 -27.56 1.80
N ILE A 230 -10.67 -26.26 2.05
CA ILE A 230 -10.16 -25.62 3.26
C ILE A 230 -11.02 -26.03 4.46
N GLN A 231 -10.38 -26.62 5.47
CA GLN A 231 -11.04 -27.08 6.70
C GLN A 231 -10.73 -26.20 7.91
N THR A 232 -9.62 -25.47 7.86
CA THR A 232 -9.16 -24.61 8.95
C THR A 232 -8.58 -23.32 8.40
N ALA A 233 -8.69 -22.24 9.17
CA ALA A 233 -8.02 -20.98 8.90
C ALA A 233 -7.23 -20.53 10.13
N THR A 234 -6.01 -20.06 9.94
CA THR A 234 -5.27 -19.35 10.97
C THR A 234 -5.81 -17.93 11.06
N VAL A 235 -6.13 -17.48 12.26
CA VAL A 235 -6.65 -16.15 12.53
C VAL A 235 -5.63 -15.36 13.33
N PHE A 236 -5.27 -14.19 12.87
CA PHE A 236 -4.44 -13.24 13.59
C PHE A 236 -5.26 -12.00 13.97
N ILE A 237 -5.10 -11.52 15.20
CA ILE A 237 -5.81 -10.36 15.72
C ILE A 237 -4.78 -9.34 16.19
N THR A 238 -4.93 -8.10 15.72
CA THR A 238 -4.22 -6.92 16.20
C THR A 238 -5.21 -5.85 16.63
N ASN A 239 -5.11 -5.41 17.88
CA ASN A 239 -5.91 -4.35 18.46
C ASN A 239 -5.15 -3.69 19.64
N THR A 240 -5.80 -2.94 20.51
CA THR A 240 -5.16 -2.28 21.67
C THR A 240 -4.65 -3.26 22.73
N LYS A 241 -5.03 -4.54 22.70
CA LYS A 241 -4.63 -5.58 23.66
C LYS A 241 -3.83 -6.71 23.01
N ASP A 242 -4.06 -6.95 21.74
CA ASP A 242 -3.49 -8.05 20.98
C ASP A 242 -2.51 -7.55 19.94
N SER A 243 -1.37 -8.20 19.85
CA SER A 243 -0.27 -7.90 18.93
C SER A 243 -0.07 -9.09 18.00
N MET A 244 -0.91 -9.22 16.97
CA MET A 244 -0.95 -10.34 16.04
C MET A 244 -1.14 -11.68 16.77
N THR A 245 -2.04 -11.69 17.76
CA THR A 245 -2.37 -12.89 18.53
C THR A 245 -2.99 -13.94 17.62
N GLN A 246 -2.44 -15.16 17.66
CA GLN A 246 -2.81 -16.25 16.78
C GLN A 246 -3.87 -17.16 17.39
N SER A 247 -4.84 -17.58 16.59
CA SER A 247 -5.82 -18.61 16.89
C SER A 247 -6.19 -19.40 15.63
N THR A 248 -7.11 -20.36 15.74
CA THR A 248 -7.58 -21.17 14.62
C THR A 248 -9.10 -21.15 14.55
N ALA A 249 -9.63 -20.99 13.35
CA ALA A 249 -11.06 -21.15 13.07
C ALA A 249 -11.31 -22.39 12.22
N THR A 250 -12.43 -23.06 12.46
CA THR A 250 -12.89 -24.18 11.64
C THR A 250 -13.67 -23.63 10.44
N VAL A 251 -13.40 -24.19 9.27
CA VAL A 251 -14.12 -23.88 8.02
C VAL A 251 -15.00 -25.08 7.65
N LYS A 252 -16.27 -24.84 7.38
CA LYS A 252 -17.24 -25.85 6.92
C LYS A 252 -17.97 -25.33 5.68
N ASP A 253 -18.00 -26.15 4.63
CA ASP A 253 -18.71 -25.83 3.38
C ASP A 253 -18.36 -24.45 2.80
N GLY A 254 -17.09 -24.04 2.90
CA GLY A 254 -16.60 -22.76 2.41
C GLY A 254 -17.02 -21.55 3.28
N LYS A 255 -17.29 -21.79 4.57
CA LYS A 255 -17.64 -20.76 5.56
C LYS A 255 -16.83 -20.91 6.84
#